data_df59f6bfae062793e012d871e9b57dce
#
_entry.id   df59f6bfae062793e012d871e9b57dce
#
_cell.length_a   1.000
_cell.length_b   1.000
_cell.length_c   1.000
_cell.angle_alpha   90.00
_cell.angle_beta   90.00
_cell.angle_gamma   90.00
#
_symmetry.space_group_name_H-M   'P 1'
#
loop_
_entity.id
_entity.type
_entity.pdbx_description
1 polymer ?
#
loop_
_entity_poly.entity_id
_entity_poly.type
_entity_poly.pdbx_seq_one_letter_code
_entity_poly.pdbx_strand_id
1 'polypeptide(L)'
;MKQYDVYPECNVDTNLVGYVIGGYPKHKSCCNEVVKAVNGADGFAVGIIDDDKRRATMDEGFMEYELAEEVDGENRHVRLFIHEDGKRYLFTVKPAMDKLIFDATKSQNVDLAENGYARTLDGFKKETKRIQAATDPKLRNLFSKIIDYPELKRLRNTLKYLMLEQYDAKKETVTAFFDGTLGAEDLRGFFENKNR
;
A
#
# COMPACT_ATOMS: atom_id res chain seq x y z
N MET A 1 5.50 19.96 -1.70
CA MET A 1 4.85 18.70 -1.27
C MET A 1 5.83 17.92 -0.40
N LYS A 2 5.36 17.28 0.67
CA LYS A 2 6.22 16.57 1.63
C LYS A 2 6.69 15.23 1.02
N GLN A 3 7.97 14.92 1.17
CA GLN A 3 8.54 13.62 0.84
C GLN A 3 8.48 12.74 2.10
N TYR A 4 8.07 11.49 1.93
CA TYR A 4 7.92 10.53 3.01
C TYR A 4 8.89 9.36 2.86
N ASP A 5 9.28 8.74 3.97
CA ASP A 5 10.10 7.52 3.99
C ASP A 5 9.22 6.29 3.69
N VAL A 6 8.60 6.33 2.52
CA VAL A 6 7.78 5.25 1.96
C VAL A 6 8.40 4.80 0.64
N TYR A 7 8.66 3.52 0.53
CA TYR A 7 9.45 2.89 -0.53
C TYR A 7 8.60 1.88 -1.31
N PRO A 8 7.83 2.29 -2.33
CA PRO A 8 7.16 1.37 -3.25
C PRO A 8 8.14 0.77 -4.27
N GLU A 9 7.89 -0.47 -4.69
CA GLU A 9 8.75 -1.21 -5.61
C GLU A 9 8.54 -0.81 -7.07
N CYS A 10 7.30 -0.74 -7.52
CA CYS A 10 7.00 -0.54 -8.92
C CYS A 10 6.31 0.80 -9.22
N ASN A 11 6.15 1.10 -10.53
CA ASN A 11 5.58 2.38 -10.96
C ASN A 11 4.11 2.54 -10.56
N VAL A 12 3.30 1.48 -10.65
CA VAL A 12 1.89 1.54 -10.25
C VAL A 12 1.75 1.69 -8.74
N ASP A 13 2.59 1.01 -7.95
CA ASP A 13 2.64 1.16 -6.50
C ASP A 13 2.98 2.59 -6.12
N THR A 14 3.99 3.17 -6.81
CA THR A 14 4.43 4.55 -6.59
C THR A 14 3.29 5.53 -6.81
N ASN A 15 2.49 5.33 -7.86
CA ASN A 15 1.35 6.19 -8.14
C ASN A 15 0.22 6.00 -7.12
N LEU A 16 -0.14 4.74 -6.79
CA LEU A 16 -1.19 4.45 -5.81
C LEU A 16 -0.82 4.99 -4.43
N VAL A 17 0.40 4.72 -3.97
CA VAL A 17 0.89 5.21 -2.69
C VAL A 17 0.92 6.73 -2.66
N GLY A 18 1.46 7.37 -3.70
CA GLY A 18 1.45 8.82 -3.83
C GLY A 18 0.03 9.43 -3.82
N TYR A 19 -0.93 8.76 -4.44
CA TYR A 19 -2.35 9.14 -4.41
C TYR A 19 -2.92 9.03 -2.98
N VAL A 20 -2.63 7.93 -2.30
CA VAL A 20 -3.14 7.64 -0.95
C VAL A 20 -2.59 8.62 0.09
N ILE A 21 -1.27 8.84 0.10
CA ILE A 21 -0.61 9.68 1.12
C ILE A 21 -0.63 11.17 0.80
N GLY A 22 -1.07 11.56 -0.39
CA GLY A 22 -1.06 12.96 -0.83
C GLY A 22 0.35 13.55 -0.93
N GLY A 23 1.36 12.72 -1.24
CA GLY A 23 2.77 13.11 -1.24
C GLY A 23 3.62 12.34 -2.23
N TYR A 24 4.95 12.44 -2.08
CA TYR A 24 5.90 11.76 -2.94
C TYR A 24 6.58 10.61 -2.18
N PRO A 25 6.26 9.35 -2.52
CA PRO A 25 7.04 8.21 -2.04
C PRO A 25 8.39 8.12 -2.76
N LYS A 26 9.35 7.41 -2.18
CA LYS A 26 10.69 7.19 -2.70
C LYS A 26 10.75 5.88 -3.50
N HIS A 27 10.35 5.91 -4.77
CA HIS A 27 10.35 4.75 -5.66
C HIS A 27 11.67 3.96 -5.61
N LYS A 28 11.57 2.64 -5.64
CA LYS A 28 12.69 1.69 -5.74
C LYS A 28 12.49 0.78 -6.95
N SER A 29 13.59 0.32 -7.56
CA SER A 29 13.52 -0.44 -8.82
C SER A 29 13.24 -1.92 -8.63
N CYS A 30 13.34 -2.44 -7.41
CA CYS A 30 13.07 -3.84 -7.08
C CYS A 30 12.83 -4.07 -5.59
N CYS A 31 12.23 -5.22 -5.24
CA CYS A 31 11.93 -5.62 -3.85
C CYS A 31 13.17 -5.58 -2.93
N ASN A 32 14.34 -6.00 -3.42
CA ASN A 32 15.58 -5.99 -2.63
C ASN A 32 16.01 -4.56 -2.24
N GLU A 33 15.84 -3.57 -3.12
CA GLU A 33 16.13 -2.17 -2.81
C GLU A 33 15.13 -1.59 -1.81
N VAL A 34 13.85 -2.00 -1.89
CA VAL A 34 12.84 -1.61 -0.90
C VAL A 34 13.24 -2.15 0.48
N VAL A 35 13.46 -3.47 0.58
CA VAL A 35 13.81 -4.11 1.85
C VAL A 35 15.12 -3.54 2.42
N LYS A 36 16.14 -3.33 1.58
CA LYS A 36 17.40 -2.68 2.00
C LYS A 36 17.17 -1.26 2.53
N ALA A 37 16.28 -0.48 1.89
CA ALA A 37 15.98 0.88 2.34
C ALA A 37 15.23 0.88 3.68
N VAL A 38 14.31 -0.06 3.88
CA VAL A 38 13.55 -0.19 5.14
C VAL A 38 14.43 -0.73 6.27
N ASN A 39 15.25 -1.77 6.00
CA ASN A 39 16.17 -2.33 7.00
C ASN A 39 17.25 -1.33 7.44
N GLY A 40 17.76 -0.52 6.50
CA GLY A 40 18.79 0.47 6.77
C GLY A 40 18.27 1.81 7.30
N ALA A 41 16.95 1.94 7.56
CA ALA A 41 16.40 3.17 8.11
C ALA A 41 16.68 3.28 9.62
N ASP A 42 17.22 4.43 10.05
CA ASP A 42 17.47 4.74 11.46
C ASP A 42 16.19 5.06 12.26
N GLY A 43 15.02 4.79 11.69
CA GLY A 43 13.74 5.10 12.33
C GLY A 43 12.56 4.71 11.46
N PHE A 44 11.56 5.59 11.36
CA PHE A 44 10.32 5.32 10.64
C PHE A 44 10.55 5.08 9.14
N ALA A 45 10.09 3.92 8.66
CA ALA A 45 10.12 3.57 7.24
C ALA A 45 8.98 2.60 6.88
N VAL A 46 8.45 2.75 5.65
CA VAL A 46 7.42 1.86 5.11
C VAL A 46 7.85 1.36 3.74
N GLY A 47 7.86 0.05 3.54
CA GLY A 47 8.07 -0.59 2.25
C GLY A 47 6.78 -1.18 1.70
N ILE A 48 6.61 -1.16 0.37
CA ILE A 48 5.55 -1.87 -0.34
C ILE A 48 6.19 -2.66 -1.48
N ILE A 49 6.04 -3.99 -1.48
CA ILE A 49 6.65 -4.91 -2.43
C ILE A 49 5.63 -5.91 -2.98
N ASP A 50 5.85 -6.37 -4.19
CA ASP A 50 5.13 -7.48 -4.75
C ASP A 50 5.63 -8.81 -4.13
N ASP A 51 4.70 -9.70 -3.75
CA ASP A 51 5.02 -11.05 -3.25
C ASP A 51 5.03 -12.03 -4.45
N ASP A 52 5.91 -11.75 -5.40
CA ASP A 52 6.16 -12.62 -6.53
C ASP A 52 7.23 -13.71 -6.19
N LYS A 53 7.72 -14.42 -7.23
CA LYS A 53 8.66 -15.55 -7.07
C LYS A 53 10.04 -15.16 -6.50
N ARG A 54 10.37 -13.89 -6.43
CA ARG A 54 11.67 -13.37 -5.96
C ARG A 54 11.50 -12.60 -4.66
N ARG A 55 11.30 -13.31 -3.56
CA ARG A 55 11.23 -12.68 -2.24
C ARG A 55 12.59 -12.10 -1.85
N ALA A 56 12.58 -10.83 -1.50
CA ALA A 56 13.67 -10.24 -0.76
C ALA A 56 13.75 -10.87 0.64
N THR A 57 14.97 -11.08 1.13
CA THR A 57 15.18 -11.52 2.52
C THR A 57 14.85 -10.36 3.45
N MET A 58 13.76 -10.47 4.20
CA MET A 58 13.44 -9.53 5.27
C MET A 58 14.41 -9.73 6.44
N ASP A 59 14.67 -8.69 7.20
CA ASP A 59 15.38 -8.76 8.48
C ASP A 59 14.62 -9.68 9.44
N GLU A 60 15.34 -10.37 10.33
CA GLU A 60 14.76 -11.32 11.30
C GLU A 60 13.77 -10.65 12.27
N GLY A 61 13.89 -9.33 12.48
CA GLY A 61 12.99 -8.54 13.33
C GLY A 61 11.58 -8.29 12.74
N PHE A 62 11.31 -8.64 11.47
CA PHE A 62 9.99 -8.49 10.89
C PHE A 62 9.07 -9.67 11.21
N MET A 63 7.92 -9.38 11.79
CA MET A 63 6.87 -10.36 12.08
C MET A 63 5.61 -10.04 11.28
N GLU A 64 5.04 -11.05 10.63
CA GLU A 64 3.74 -10.94 9.96
C GLU A 64 2.64 -10.70 10.98
N TYR A 65 1.76 -9.72 10.71
CA TYR A 65 0.51 -9.56 11.41
C TYR A 65 -0.54 -10.45 10.75
N GLU A 66 -0.96 -11.49 11.48
CA GLU A 66 -2.00 -12.42 11.03
C GLU A 66 -3.38 -11.79 11.21
N LEU A 67 -4.12 -11.65 10.12
CA LEU A 67 -5.53 -11.27 10.16
C LEU A 67 -6.38 -12.45 10.64
N ALA A 68 -7.48 -12.16 11.35
CA ALA A 68 -8.47 -13.17 11.65
C ALA A 68 -9.13 -13.68 10.34
N GLU A 69 -9.44 -14.98 10.27
CA GLU A 69 -10.04 -15.62 9.09
C GLU A 69 -11.31 -14.93 8.60
N GLU A 70 -12.11 -14.38 9.50
CA GLU A 70 -13.35 -13.63 9.19
C GLU A 70 -13.11 -12.36 8.37
N VAL A 71 -11.91 -11.78 8.44
CA VAL A 71 -11.53 -10.56 7.71
C VAL A 71 -10.92 -10.89 6.36
N ASP A 72 -10.40 -12.11 6.22
CA ASP A 72 -9.44 -12.45 5.17
C ASP A 72 -10.09 -12.85 3.85
N GLY A 73 -11.24 -13.52 3.85
CA GLY A 73 -11.82 -14.07 2.64
C GLY A 73 -10.83 -14.92 1.80
N GLU A 74 -11.31 -15.57 0.76
CA GLU A 74 -10.49 -16.50 -0.05
C GLU A 74 -9.38 -15.84 -0.91
N ASN A 75 -9.34 -14.51 -1.03
CA ASN A 75 -8.45 -13.78 -1.97
C ASN A 75 -7.67 -12.63 -1.30
N ARG A 76 -6.95 -12.94 -0.24
CA ARG A 76 -6.07 -11.95 0.40
C ARG A 76 -4.87 -11.62 -0.49
N HIS A 77 -4.77 -10.36 -0.87
CA HIS A 77 -3.62 -9.84 -1.60
C HIS A 77 -2.58 -9.19 -0.67
N VAL A 78 -3.04 -8.39 0.31
CA VAL A 78 -2.15 -7.56 1.13
C VAL A 78 -1.83 -8.23 2.46
N ARG A 79 -0.53 -8.26 2.82
CA ARG A 79 -0.02 -8.67 4.14
C ARG A 79 0.76 -7.54 4.75
N LEU A 80 0.78 -7.47 6.07
CA LEU A 80 1.54 -6.50 6.85
C LEU A 80 2.59 -7.20 7.70
N PHE A 81 3.81 -6.73 7.61
CA PHE A 81 4.92 -7.12 8.47
C PHE A 81 5.36 -5.90 9.29
N ILE A 82 5.53 -6.09 10.58
CA ILE A 82 5.92 -5.05 11.53
C ILE A 82 7.25 -5.47 12.13
N HIS A 83 8.25 -4.60 12.08
CA HIS A 83 9.52 -4.85 12.73
C HIS A 83 9.38 -4.69 14.25
N GLU A 84 10.17 -5.43 15.01
CA GLU A 84 10.15 -5.45 16.48
C GLU A 84 10.35 -4.06 17.12
N ASP A 85 11.05 -3.14 16.43
CA ASP A 85 11.22 -1.75 16.88
C ASP A 85 9.93 -0.91 16.83
N GLY A 86 8.87 -1.43 16.19
CA GLY A 86 7.58 -0.74 16.03
C GLY A 86 7.62 0.47 15.11
N LYS A 87 8.70 0.70 14.35
CA LYS A 87 8.89 1.89 13.48
C LYS A 87 9.02 1.56 12.01
N ARG A 88 9.37 0.32 11.67
CA ARG A 88 9.55 -0.14 10.30
C ARG A 88 8.43 -1.11 9.90
N TYR A 89 7.86 -0.89 8.73
CA TYR A 89 6.70 -1.61 8.22
C TYR A 89 6.95 -2.08 6.80
N LEU A 90 6.51 -3.30 6.48
CA LEU A 90 6.52 -3.83 5.12
C LEU A 90 5.13 -4.34 4.75
N PHE A 91 4.59 -3.86 3.65
CA PHE A 91 3.42 -4.44 3.02
C PHE A 91 3.87 -5.30 1.85
N THR A 92 3.38 -6.55 1.79
CA THR A 92 3.57 -7.38 0.62
C THR A 92 2.24 -7.57 -0.09
N VAL A 93 2.25 -7.56 -1.42
CA VAL A 93 1.05 -7.67 -2.25
C VAL A 93 1.15 -8.91 -3.14
N LYS A 94 0.29 -9.90 -2.91
CA LYS A 94 0.33 -11.19 -3.63
C LYS A 94 -0.75 -11.24 -4.72
N PRO A 95 -0.42 -11.63 -5.94
CA PRO A 95 0.94 -11.81 -6.45
C PRO A 95 1.62 -10.47 -6.77
N ALA A 96 0.86 -9.39 -6.97
CA ALA A 96 1.35 -8.06 -7.29
C ALA A 96 0.23 -7.02 -7.21
N MET A 97 0.59 -5.75 -7.08
CA MET A 97 -0.34 -4.62 -7.01
C MET A 97 -1.24 -4.49 -8.25
N ASP A 98 -0.73 -4.78 -9.44
CA ASP A 98 -1.52 -4.83 -10.67
C ASP A 98 -2.75 -5.74 -10.54
N LYS A 99 -2.56 -6.92 -9.93
CA LYS A 99 -3.63 -7.90 -9.75
C LYS A 99 -4.66 -7.42 -8.73
N LEU A 100 -4.20 -6.86 -7.62
CA LEU A 100 -5.08 -6.26 -6.60
C LEU A 100 -5.96 -5.15 -7.22
N ILE A 101 -5.37 -4.22 -7.98
CA ILE A 101 -6.09 -3.15 -8.67
C ILE A 101 -7.09 -3.75 -9.66
N PHE A 102 -6.66 -4.73 -10.46
CA PHE A 102 -7.52 -5.39 -11.45
C PHE A 102 -8.72 -6.09 -10.81
N ASP A 103 -8.53 -6.77 -9.69
CA ASP A 103 -9.63 -7.42 -8.95
C ASP A 103 -10.56 -6.39 -8.29
N ALA A 104 -10.00 -5.32 -7.77
CA ALA A 104 -10.78 -4.20 -7.26
C ALA A 104 -11.68 -3.57 -8.33
N THR A 105 -11.20 -3.40 -9.58
CA THR A 105 -12.04 -2.89 -10.68
C THR A 105 -13.20 -3.81 -10.97
N LYS A 106 -12.99 -5.12 -10.97
CA LYS A 106 -14.07 -6.11 -11.18
C LYS A 106 -15.09 -6.07 -10.06
N SER A 107 -14.61 -6.07 -8.81
CA SER A 107 -15.48 -6.04 -7.63
C SER A 107 -16.34 -4.78 -7.56
N GLN A 108 -15.80 -3.64 -7.99
CA GLN A 108 -16.48 -2.34 -7.98
C GLN A 108 -17.22 -2.03 -9.29
N ASN A 109 -17.29 -3.01 -10.23
CA ASN A 109 -17.90 -2.84 -11.55
C ASN A 109 -17.34 -1.65 -12.35
N VAL A 110 -16.02 -1.39 -12.25
CA VAL A 110 -15.33 -0.33 -12.98
C VAL A 110 -14.75 -0.88 -14.27
N ASP A 111 -15.20 -0.38 -15.43
CA ASP A 111 -14.65 -0.78 -16.74
C ASP A 111 -13.29 -0.12 -16.96
N LEU A 112 -12.24 -0.94 -17.10
CA LEU A 112 -10.89 -0.48 -17.38
C LEU A 112 -10.79 0.25 -18.73
N ALA A 113 -11.56 -0.15 -19.75
CA ALA A 113 -11.50 0.50 -21.06
C ALA A 113 -12.05 1.94 -21.04
N GLU A 114 -13.09 2.20 -20.24
CA GLU A 114 -13.59 3.57 -20.03
C GLU A 114 -12.57 4.47 -19.30
N ASN A 115 -11.61 3.85 -18.60
CA ASN A 115 -10.50 4.54 -17.95
C ASN A 115 -9.23 4.55 -18.82
N GLY A 116 -9.29 4.07 -20.07
CA GLY A 116 -8.20 4.08 -21.03
C GLY A 116 -7.15 2.99 -20.83
N TYR A 117 -7.54 1.85 -20.23
CA TYR A 117 -6.71 0.67 -20.00
C TYR A 117 -7.27 -0.58 -20.67
N ALA A 118 -6.41 -1.57 -20.91
CA ALA A 118 -6.83 -2.86 -21.45
C ALA A 118 -7.74 -3.62 -20.45
N ARG A 119 -8.78 -4.29 -20.97
CA ARG A 119 -9.70 -5.10 -20.16
C ARG A 119 -9.14 -6.42 -19.67
N THR A 120 -7.97 -6.80 -20.14
CA THR A 120 -7.29 -8.04 -19.71
C THR A 120 -6.18 -7.73 -18.71
N LEU A 121 -5.95 -8.63 -17.75
CA LEU A 121 -4.89 -8.46 -16.75
C LEU A 121 -3.51 -8.28 -17.40
N ASP A 122 -3.20 -9.08 -18.44
CA ASP A 122 -1.91 -9.00 -19.13
C ASP A 122 -1.73 -7.67 -19.88
N GLY A 123 -2.79 -7.15 -20.49
CA GLY A 123 -2.80 -5.84 -21.11
C GLY A 123 -2.60 -4.73 -20.09
N PHE A 124 -3.37 -4.76 -18.99
CA PHE A 124 -3.25 -3.82 -17.89
C PHE A 124 -1.84 -3.82 -17.29
N LYS A 125 -1.26 -5.00 -17.01
CA LYS A 125 0.12 -5.13 -16.53
C LYS A 125 1.17 -4.51 -17.46
N LYS A 126 1.01 -4.64 -18.79
CA LYS A 126 1.93 -4.02 -19.75
C LYS A 126 1.89 -2.49 -19.68
N GLU A 127 0.75 -1.91 -19.36
CA GLU A 127 0.56 -0.45 -19.27
C GLU A 127 1.07 0.09 -17.93
N THR A 128 0.81 -0.63 -16.83
CA THR A 128 1.22 -0.23 -15.47
C THR A 128 2.72 -0.38 -15.20
N LYS A 129 3.43 -1.22 -15.98
CA LYS A 129 4.89 -1.36 -15.90
C LYS A 129 5.67 -0.23 -16.56
N ARG A 130 5.02 0.64 -17.34
CA ARG A 130 5.71 1.78 -17.99
C ARG A 130 6.13 2.80 -16.94
N ILE A 131 7.26 3.49 -17.18
CA ILE A 131 7.78 4.53 -16.28
C ILE A 131 6.72 5.62 -16.02
N GLN A 132 5.96 5.98 -17.05
CA GLN A 132 4.90 6.98 -16.97
C GLN A 132 3.78 6.59 -15.99
N ALA A 133 3.61 5.30 -15.70
CA ALA A 133 2.60 4.84 -14.74
C ALA A 133 2.81 5.42 -13.34
N ALA A 134 4.05 5.75 -12.94
CA ALA A 134 4.35 6.34 -11.64
C ALA A 134 3.65 7.70 -11.40
N THR A 135 3.30 8.42 -12.46
CA THR A 135 2.66 9.75 -12.39
C THR A 135 1.41 9.88 -13.27
N ASP A 136 0.93 8.78 -13.84
CA ASP A 136 -0.21 8.79 -14.76
C ASP A 136 -1.49 9.26 -14.05
N PRO A 137 -2.08 10.40 -14.48
CA PRO A 137 -3.32 10.90 -13.89
C PRO A 137 -4.53 10.00 -14.16
N LYS A 138 -4.50 9.18 -15.22
CA LYS A 138 -5.57 8.20 -15.50
C LYS A 138 -5.61 7.12 -14.42
N LEU A 139 -4.45 6.67 -13.92
CA LEU A 139 -4.39 5.75 -12.78
C LEU A 139 -5.01 6.39 -11.53
N ARG A 140 -4.74 7.65 -11.25
CA ARG A 140 -5.34 8.35 -10.10
C ARG A 140 -6.86 8.45 -10.22
N ASN A 141 -7.37 8.69 -11.42
CA ASN A 141 -8.81 8.66 -11.66
C ASN A 141 -9.39 7.23 -11.47
N LEU A 142 -8.66 6.20 -11.91
CA LEU A 142 -9.05 4.81 -11.65
C LEU A 142 -9.06 4.51 -10.14
N PHE A 143 -8.01 4.90 -9.42
CA PHE A 143 -7.90 4.69 -7.97
C PHE A 143 -9.07 5.33 -7.22
N SER A 144 -9.50 6.54 -7.59
CA SER A 144 -10.64 7.20 -6.95
C SER A 144 -11.95 6.41 -7.02
N LYS A 145 -12.09 5.54 -8.04
CA LYS A 145 -13.28 4.71 -8.25
C LYS A 145 -13.22 3.37 -7.51
N ILE A 146 -12.02 2.91 -7.16
CA ILE A 146 -11.82 1.58 -6.56
C ILE A 146 -11.27 1.62 -5.13
N ILE A 147 -10.94 2.80 -4.62
CA ILE A 147 -10.24 2.95 -3.33
C ILE A 147 -11.05 2.45 -2.12
N ASP A 148 -12.34 2.26 -2.29
CA ASP A 148 -13.24 1.71 -1.27
C ASP A 148 -13.37 0.17 -1.35
N TYR A 149 -12.68 -0.49 -2.29
CA TYR A 149 -12.48 -1.93 -2.26
C TYR A 149 -11.83 -2.32 -0.92
N PRO A 150 -12.32 -3.36 -0.20
CA PRO A 150 -11.96 -3.59 1.20
C PRO A 150 -10.45 -3.57 1.50
N GLU A 151 -9.65 -4.29 0.73
CA GLU A 151 -8.20 -4.33 0.95
C GLU A 151 -7.50 -3.00 0.63
N LEU A 152 -7.91 -2.30 -0.44
CA LEU A 152 -7.38 -0.97 -0.77
C LEU A 152 -7.77 0.06 0.28
N LYS A 153 -8.99 -0.04 0.82
CA LYS A 153 -9.48 0.83 1.90
C LYS A 153 -8.66 0.64 3.18
N ARG A 154 -8.41 -0.62 3.57
CA ARG A 154 -7.56 -0.95 4.73
C ARG A 154 -6.13 -0.43 4.52
N LEU A 155 -5.51 -0.75 3.39
CA LEU A 155 -4.18 -0.27 3.02
C LEU A 155 -4.10 1.26 3.06
N ARG A 156 -5.08 1.95 2.46
CA ARG A 156 -5.19 3.42 2.49
C ARG A 156 -5.22 3.97 3.91
N ASN A 157 -6.10 3.45 4.75
CA ASN A 157 -6.29 3.97 6.10
C ASN A 157 -5.03 3.74 6.95
N THR A 158 -4.43 2.56 6.86
CA THR A 158 -3.18 2.22 7.55
C THR A 158 -2.03 3.13 7.10
N LEU A 159 -1.84 3.32 5.79
CA LEU A 159 -0.79 4.21 5.27
C LEU A 159 -1.00 5.65 5.72
N LYS A 160 -2.24 6.16 5.69
CA LYS A 160 -2.54 7.53 6.16
C LYS A 160 -2.25 7.71 7.64
N TYR A 161 -2.61 6.74 8.49
CA TYR A 161 -2.27 6.77 9.91
C TYR A 161 -0.75 6.75 10.12
N LEU A 162 -0.04 5.86 9.43
CA LEU A 162 1.43 5.81 9.49
C LEU A 162 2.09 7.14 9.05
N MET A 163 1.54 7.81 8.02
CA MET A 163 2.07 9.12 7.59
C MET A 163 1.75 10.25 8.56
N LEU A 164 0.66 10.12 9.29
CA LEU A 164 0.26 11.09 10.30
C LEU A 164 1.14 10.99 11.54
N GLU A 165 1.32 9.78 12.07
CA GLU A 165 2.01 9.53 13.33
C GLU A 165 3.52 9.27 13.17
N GLN A 166 3.94 8.62 12.09
CA GLN A 166 5.35 8.29 11.81
C GLN A 166 6.02 7.57 13.01
N TYR A 167 6.96 8.23 13.67
CA TYR A 167 7.70 7.68 14.81
C TYR A 167 6.84 7.39 16.04
N ASP A 168 5.67 8.05 16.14
CA ASP A 168 4.73 7.91 17.25
C ASP A 168 3.61 6.90 16.96
N ALA A 169 3.66 6.23 15.80
CA ALA A 169 2.66 5.25 15.40
C ALA A 169 2.63 4.06 16.39
N LYS A 170 1.43 3.79 16.92
CA LYS A 170 1.22 2.68 17.87
C LYS A 170 0.86 1.42 17.11
N LYS A 171 1.56 0.32 17.40
CA LYS A 171 1.37 -0.99 16.74
C LYS A 171 -0.10 -1.42 16.75
N GLU A 172 -0.77 -1.30 17.91
CA GLU A 172 -2.17 -1.69 18.08
C GLU A 172 -3.11 -0.89 17.19
N THR A 173 -2.83 0.40 16.97
CA THR A 173 -3.62 1.26 16.09
C THR A 173 -3.34 0.95 14.63
N VAL A 174 -2.07 0.68 14.28
CA VAL A 174 -1.70 0.25 12.91
C VAL A 174 -2.43 -1.03 12.52
N THR A 175 -2.42 -2.03 13.41
CA THR A 175 -3.11 -3.31 13.18
C THR A 175 -4.62 -3.14 13.11
N ALA A 176 -5.21 -2.29 13.97
CA ALA A 176 -6.65 -2.02 13.94
C ALA A 176 -7.13 -1.31 12.66
N PHE A 177 -6.29 -0.46 12.04
CA PHE A 177 -6.58 0.07 10.70
C PHE A 177 -6.40 -0.99 9.61
N PHE A 178 -5.41 -1.88 9.78
CA PHE A 178 -5.10 -2.90 8.78
C PHE A 178 -6.14 -4.03 8.77
N ASP A 179 -6.70 -4.42 9.91
CA ASP A 179 -7.77 -5.41 9.99
C ASP A 179 -9.18 -4.82 9.74
N GLY A 180 -9.28 -3.48 9.73
CA GLY A 180 -10.54 -2.78 9.48
C GLY A 180 -11.39 -2.52 10.72
N THR A 181 -10.90 -2.84 11.92
CA THR A 181 -11.54 -2.47 13.20
C THR A 181 -11.67 -0.95 13.34
N LEU A 182 -10.64 -0.22 12.88
CA LEU A 182 -10.68 1.24 12.75
C LEU A 182 -10.90 1.65 11.28
N GLY A 183 -11.71 2.67 11.07
CA GLY A 183 -12.11 3.17 9.76
C GLY A 183 -11.70 4.60 9.46
N ALA A 184 -12.30 5.16 8.40
CA ALA A 184 -12.00 6.52 7.95
C ALA A 184 -12.46 7.60 8.95
N GLU A 185 -13.49 7.34 9.75
CA GLU A 185 -13.97 8.27 10.78
C GLU A 185 -12.98 8.35 11.95
N ASP A 186 -12.47 7.19 12.40
CA ASP A 186 -11.43 7.14 13.42
C ASP A 186 -10.18 7.89 12.97
N LEU A 187 -9.76 7.67 11.71
CA LEU A 187 -8.64 8.37 11.10
C LEU A 187 -8.84 9.90 11.10
N ARG A 188 -10.07 10.38 10.85
CA ARG A 188 -10.40 11.82 10.93
C ARG A 188 -10.17 12.36 12.34
N GLY A 189 -10.58 11.61 13.37
CA GLY A 189 -10.33 11.97 14.77
C GLY A 189 -8.85 12.16 15.09
N PHE A 190 -7.97 11.31 14.57
CA PHE A 190 -6.51 11.47 14.72
C PHE A 190 -6.00 12.76 14.06
N PHE A 191 -6.48 13.09 12.85
CA PHE A 191 -6.10 14.33 12.16
C PHE A 191 -6.55 15.59 12.93
N GLU A 192 -7.75 15.60 13.47
CA GLU A 192 -8.30 16.73 14.23
C GLU A 192 -7.52 16.96 15.52
N ASN A 193 -7.17 15.89 16.23
CA ASN A 193 -6.41 15.98 17.48
C ASN A 193 -4.98 16.49 17.28
N LYS A 194 -4.36 16.21 16.14
CA LYS A 194 -2.98 16.65 15.84
C LYS A 194 -2.89 18.12 15.39
N ASN A 195 -4.01 18.70 14.99
CA ASN A 195 -4.10 20.11 14.58
C ASN A 195 -4.58 21.04 15.70
N ARG A 196 -4.79 20.53 16.91
CA ARG A 196 -5.08 21.30 18.14
C ARG A 196 -3.81 21.51 18.94
#